data_0eba12da936a42cf289061090fd624dd
#
_entry.id   0eba12da936a42cf289061090fd624dd
#
_cell.length_a   1.000
_cell.length_b   1.000
_cell.length_c   1.000
_cell.angle_alpha   90.00
_cell.angle_beta   90.00
_cell.angle_gamma   90.00
#
_symmetry.space_group_name_H-M   'P 1'
#
loop_
_entity.id
_entity.type
_entity.pdbx_description
1 polymer ?
#
loop_
_entity_poly.entity_id
_entity_poly.type
_entity_poly.pdbx_seq_one_letter_code
_entity_poly.pdbx_strand_id
1 'polypeptide(L)'
;FYLKNYKIFQKKLFTNACGDFTLLDKDSWIDLKGYCELPIYSWHLDSLFLWEARFKRYKFYDFDDKSYIYHMNHQTSGVISEKKNLFESLDNKKIPYLTNDEFLDLAMKLSKNPDFLKTNEFWGLHNINLS
;
A
#
# COMPACT_ATOMS: atom_id res chain seq x y z
N PHE A 1 21.87 -0.54 9.61
CA PHE A 1 21.51 0.75 9.01
C PHE A 1 20.06 0.79 8.53
N TYR A 2 19.61 -0.24 7.83
CA TYR A 2 18.26 -0.40 7.29
C TYR A 2 17.16 -0.38 8.38
N LEU A 3 17.31 -1.19 9.42
CA LEU A 3 16.31 -1.32 10.48
C LEU A 3 16.11 -0.03 11.31
N LYS A 4 17.15 0.79 11.42
CA LYS A 4 17.08 2.06 12.15
C LYS A 4 16.27 3.10 11.36
N ASN A 5 16.46 3.14 10.05
CA ASN A 5 15.68 4.02 9.15
C ASN A 5 14.22 3.57 9.04
N TYR A 6 13.96 2.28 8.94
CA TYR A 6 12.61 1.73 8.93
C TYR A 6 11.80 2.12 10.17
N LYS A 7 12.38 2.01 11.37
CA LYS A 7 11.71 2.44 12.60
C LYS A 7 11.42 3.94 12.64
N ILE A 8 12.29 4.77 12.07
CA ILE A 8 12.08 6.22 11.98
C ILE A 8 10.96 6.54 11.00
N PHE A 9 10.89 5.83 9.88
CA PHE A 9 9.82 6.01 8.89
C PHE A 9 8.48 5.55 9.44
N GLN A 10 8.37 4.37 10.03
CA GLN A 10 7.13 3.87 10.61
C GLN A 10 6.56 4.77 11.73
N LYS A 11 7.43 5.41 12.51
CA LYS A 11 6.99 6.29 13.59
C LYS A 11 6.25 7.54 13.10
N LYS A 12 6.38 7.89 11.80
CA LYS A 12 5.81 9.10 11.20
C LYS A 12 4.71 8.82 10.16
N LEU A 13 4.51 7.57 9.79
CA LEU A 13 3.49 7.17 8.82
C LEU A 13 2.83 5.88 9.29
N PHE A 14 1.54 5.96 9.56
CA PHE A 14 0.75 4.80 9.96
C PHE A 14 0.35 4.03 8.70
N THR A 15 0.91 2.84 8.52
CA THR A 15 0.64 1.97 7.37
C THR A 15 -0.15 0.71 7.72
N ASN A 16 -0.40 0.47 9.01
CA ASN A 16 -1.28 -0.61 9.43
C ASN A 16 -2.74 -0.22 9.13
N ALA A 17 -3.48 -1.11 8.52
CA ALA A 17 -4.88 -0.89 8.14
C ALA A 17 -5.12 0.29 7.16
N CYS A 18 -4.09 0.76 6.45
CA CYS A 18 -4.28 1.81 5.45
C CYS A 18 -5.11 1.34 4.24
N GLY A 19 -5.19 0.04 4.01
CA GLY A 19 -6.08 -0.55 3.02
C GLY A 19 -7.56 -0.47 3.40
N ASP A 20 -7.90 -0.26 4.68
CA ASP A 20 -9.28 -0.18 5.13
C ASP A 20 -9.92 1.16 4.74
N PHE A 21 -9.15 2.23 4.78
CA PHE A 21 -9.62 3.56 4.40
C PHE A 21 -8.48 4.49 4.02
N THR A 22 -8.52 5.02 2.80
CA THR A 22 -7.64 6.08 2.32
C THR A 22 -8.47 7.10 1.56
N LEU A 23 -8.38 8.37 1.95
CA LEU A 23 -9.10 9.47 1.32
C LEU A 23 -8.12 10.47 0.71
N LEU A 24 -8.30 10.77 -0.57
CA LEU A 24 -7.60 11.83 -1.28
C LEU A 24 -8.60 12.62 -2.13
N ASP A 25 -8.23 13.85 -2.48
CA ASP A 25 -8.93 14.57 -3.54
C ASP A 25 -8.64 13.91 -4.91
N LYS A 26 -9.50 14.20 -5.88
CA LYS A 26 -9.43 13.59 -7.21
C LYS A 26 -8.11 13.86 -7.92
N ASP A 27 -7.62 15.11 -7.83
CA ASP A 27 -6.41 15.51 -8.57
C ASP A 27 -5.17 14.85 -7.98
N SER A 28 -5.08 14.73 -6.65
CA SER A 28 -4.04 13.98 -5.97
C SER A 28 -4.07 12.49 -6.32
N TRP A 29 -5.28 11.91 -6.43
CA TRP A 29 -5.44 10.51 -6.83
C TRP A 29 -4.94 10.26 -8.25
N ILE A 30 -5.23 11.19 -9.19
CA ILE A 30 -4.77 11.13 -10.57
C ILE A 30 -3.25 11.34 -10.67
N ASP A 31 -2.68 12.30 -9.91
CA ASP A 31 -1.23 12.53 -9.89
C ASP A 31 -0.45 11.33 -9.36
N LEU A 32 -0.97 10.68 -8.32
CA LEU A 32 -0.39 9.45 -7.75
C LEU A 32 -0.69 8.22 -8.61
N LYS A 33 -1.60 8.30 -9.59
CA LYS A 33 -2.04 7.17 -10.42
C LYS A 33 -2.57 5.98 -9.61
N GLY A 34 -3.15 6.23 -8.44
CA GLY A 34 -3.68 5.19 -7.56
C GLY A 34 -2.64 4.21 -7.04
N TYR A 35 -3.07 3.01 -6.71
CA TYR A 35 -2.16 1.93 -6.30
C TYR A 35 -1.33 1.43 -7.48
N CYS A 36 -0.07 1.04 -7.21
CA CYS A 36 0.77 0.44 -8.24
C CYS A 36 0.19 -0.89 -8.73
N GLU A 37 0.18 -1.06 -10.05
CA GLU A 37 -0.37 -2.24 -10.72
C GLU A 37 0.73 -3.30 -10.93
N LEU A 38 1.03 -4.03 -9.87
CA LEU A 38 1.95 -5.16 -9.92
C LEU A 38 1.17 -6.48 -10.05
N PRO A 39 1.66 -7.46 -10.82
CA PRO A 39 0.99 -8.76 -11.00
C PRO A 39 1.22 -9.66 -9.76
N ILE A 40 0.87 -9.18 -8.58
CA ILE A 40 1.09 -9.83 -7.29
C ILE A 40 -0.17 -9.74 -6.42
N TYR A 41 -0.21 -10.55 -5.35
CA TYR A 41 -1.21 -10.39 -4.31
C TYR A 41 -1.08 -9.03 -3.63
N SER A 42 -2.20 -8.40 -3.28
CA SER A 42 -2.30 -7.00 -2.85
C SER A 42 -1.60 -6.64 -1.53
N TRP A 43 -0.94 -7.59 -0.88
CA TRP A 43 -0.19 -7.36 0.36
C TRP A 43 0.86 -6.25 0.19
N HIS A 44 0.85 -5.26 1.05
CA HIS A 44 1.71 -4.07 1.04
C HIS A 44 1.46 -3.02 -0.07
N LEU A 45 0.56 -3.23 -1.03
CA LEU A 45 0.34 -2.24 -2.09
C LEU A 45 -0.21 -0.91 -1.55
N ASP A 46 -1.12 -0.97 -0.59
CA ASP A 46 -1.65 0.16 0.16
C ASP A 46 -0.55 0.94 0.90
N SER A 47 0.34 0.22 1.55
CA SER A 47 1.48 0.80 2.25
C SER A 47 2.46 1.48 1.30
N LEU A 48 2.73 0.88 0.13
CA LEU A 48 3.58 1.49 -0.91
C LEU A 48 2.97 2.79 -1.43
N PHE A 49 1.66 2.83 -1.64
CA PHE A 49 0.95 4.03 -2.07
C PHE A 49 1.11 5.18 -1.06
N LEU A 50 0.98 4.90 0.24
CA LEU A 50 1.22 5.91 1.26
C LEU A 50 2.67 6.38 1.30
N TRP A 51 3.63 5.48 1.09
CA TRP A 51 5.04 5.86 0.99
C TRP A 51 5.32 6.72 -0.23
N GLU A 52 4.75 6.39 -1.39
CA GLU A 52 4.85 7.21 -2.60
C GLU A 52 4.32 8.63 -2.33
N ALA A 53 3.09 8.75 -1.82
CA ALA A 53 2.50 10.02 -1.44
C ALA A 53 3.39 10.81 -0.47
N ARG A 54 3.98 10.13 0.51
CA ARG A 54 4.90 10.74 1.48
C ARG A 54 6.15 11.31 0.82
N PHE A 55 6.78 10.57 -0.07
CA PHE A 55 7.98 11.01 -0.75
C PHE A 55 7.72 12.10 -1.78
N LYS A 56 6.52 12.15 -2.34
CA LYS A 56 6.01 13.28 -3.15
C LYS A 56 5.59 14.50 -2.31
N ARG A 57 5.80 14.45 -0.98
CA ARG A 57 5.53 15.53 -0.05
C ARG A 57 4.05 15.87 0.13
N TYR A 58 3.14 14.93 -0.12
CA TYR A 58 1.75 15.08 0.26
C TYR A 58 1.62 15.24 1.77
N LYS A 59 0.68 16.08 2.20
CA LYS A 59 0.37 16.25 3.62
C LYS A 59 -0.59 15.16 4.05
N PHE A 60 -0.32 14.55 5.20
CA PHE A 60 -1.19 13.56 5.82
C PHE A 60 -1.95 14.23 6.95
N TYR A 61 -3.23 13.93 7.02
CA TYR A 61 -4.11 14.38 8.08
C TYR A 61 -4.70 13.15 8.74
N ASP A 62 -4.54 13.06 10.05
CA ASP A 62 -5.22 12.06 10.85
C ASP A 62 -6.60 12.61 11.22
N PHE A 63 -7.59 11.74 11.19
CA PHE A 63 -8.91 12.11 11.71
C PHE A 63 -8.83 12.28 13.22
N ASP A 64 -9.66 13.18 13.75
CA ASP A 64 -9.79 13.37 15.18
C ASP A 64 -10.43 12.16 15.87
N ASP A 65 -10.36 12.11 17.20
CA ASP A 65 -10.92 11.01 18.02
C ASP A 65 -12.46 10.86 17.88
N LYS A 66 -13.13 11.77 17.19
CA LYS A 66 -14.58 11.74 16.94
C LYS A 66 -14.91 11.14 15.56
N SER A 67 -13.91 10.97 14.70
CA SER A 67 -14.09 10.42 13.37
C SER A 67 -13.73 8.94 13.36
N TYR A 68 -14.63 8.10 12.91
CA TYR A 68 -14.42 6.65 12.84
C TYR A 68 -15.10 6.04 11.63
N ILE A 69 -14.58 4.92 11.20
CA ILE A 69 -15.16 4.07 10.16
C ILE A 69 -15.63 2.76 10.78
N TYR A 70 -16.71 2.21 10.25
CA TYR A 70 -17.15 0.87 10.62
C TYR A 70 -16.51 -0.15 9.68
N HIS A 71 -15.66 -0.99 10.22
CA HIS A 71 -15.11 -2.12 9.50
C HIS A 71 -15.98 -3.35 9.77
N MET A 72 -16.58 -3.92 8.71
CA MET A 72 -17.32 -5.17 8.85
C MET A 72 -16.35 -6.29 9.21
N ASN A 73 -16.59 -6.93 10.35
CA ASN A 73 -15.76 -8.04 10.78
C ASN A 73 -15.93 -9.22 9.80
N HIS A 74 -14.87 -9.54 9.09
CA HIS A 74 -14.74 -10.77 8.31
C HIS A 74 -13.64 -11.61 8.96
N GLN A 75 -13.85 -12.92 9.07
CA GLN A 75 -13.06 -13.85 9.89
C GLN A 75 -11.53 -13.95 9.53
N THR A 76 -11.02 -13.09 8.67
CA THR A 76 -9.66 -13.21 8.10
C THR A 76 -8.65 -12.23 8.67
N SER A 77 -9.01 -11.34 9.57
CA SER A 77 -8.14 -10.22 9.91
C SER A 77 -7.39 -10.41 11.22
N GLY A 78 -6.14 -10.74 11.12
CA GLY A 78 -5.20 -10.36 12.14
C GLY A 78 -4.68 -11.42 13.08
N VAL A 79 -5.16 -12.64 13.05
CA VAL A 79 -4.60 -13.75 13.84
C VAL A 79 -3.32 -14.25 13.14
N ILE A 80 -2.24 -14.40 13.90
CA ILE A 80 -0.92 -14.85 13.36
C ILE A 80 -1.04 -16.16 12.59
N SER A 81 -1.92 -17.09 13.04
CA SER A 81 -2.19 -18.33 12.34
C SER A 81 -2.86 -18.13 10.97
N GLU A 82 -3.73 -17.13 10.83
CA GLU A 82 -4.40 -16.82 9.56
C GLU A 82 -3.45 -16.21 8.54
N LYS A 83 -2.54 -15.34 8.97
CA LYS A 83 -1.47 -14.82 8.10
C LYS A 83 -0.58 -15.93 7.59
N LYS A 84 -0.18 -16.87 8.44
CA LYS A 84 0.60 -18.04 8.03
C LYS A 84 -0.15 -18.87 7.00
N ASN A 85 -1.42 -19.18 7.25
CA ASN A 85 -2.27 -19.94 6.34
C ASN A 85 -2.47 -19.23 5.00
N LEU A 86 -2.57 -17.88 5.01
CA LEU A 86 -2.66 -17.09 3.79
C LEU A 86 -1.40 -17.26 2.92
N PHE A 87 -0.22 -17.01 3.49
CA PHE A 87 1.03 -17.10 2.73
C PHE A 87 1.32 -18.52 2.25
N GLU A 88 1.06 -19.52 3.07
CA GLU A 88 1.12 -20.94 2.65
C GLU A 88 0.17 -21.23 1.47
N SER A 89 -1.02 -20.65 1.48
CA SER A 89 -1.97 -20.79 0.36
C SER A 89 -1.49 -20.07 -0.91
N LEU A 90 -0.89 -18.88 -0.77
CA LEU A 90 -0.31 -18.14 -1.89
C LEU A 90 0.86 -18.92 -2.52
N ASP A 91 1.76 -19.46 -1.69
CA ASP A 91 2.88 -20.27 -2.12
C ASP A 91 2.42 -21.54 -2.85
N ASN A 92 1.44 -22.25 -2.29
CA ASN A 92 0.87 -23.45 -2.90
C ASN A 92 0.21 -23.17 -4.26
N LYS A 93 -0.42 -21.99 -4.41
CA LYS A 93 -1.03 -21.55 -5.68
C LYS A 93 -0.07 -20.84 -6.60
N LYS A 94 1.20 -20.67 -6.20
CA LYS A 94 2.22 -19.91 -6.93
C LYS A 94 1.78 -18.48 -7.28
N ILE A 95 1.05 -17.83 -6.36
CA ILE A 95 0.64 -16.44 -6.49
C ILE A 95 1.74 -15.59 -5.86
N PRO A 96 2.43 -14.75 -6.64
CA PRO A 96 3.49 -13.90 -6.10
C PRO A 96 2.93 -12.84 -5.15
N TYR A 97 3.71 -12.48 -4.14
CA TYR A 97 3.40 -11.40 -3.19
C TYR A 97 4.70 -10.75 -2.72
N LEU A 98 4.62 -9.56 -2.15
CA LEU A 98 5.78 -8.90 -1.57
C LEU A 98 6.08 -9.46 -0.18
N THR A 99 7.29 -9.91 0.02
CA THR A 99 7.86 -10.14 1.35
C THR A 99 8.14 -8.80 2.04
N ASN A 100 8.34 -8.82 3.35
CA ASN A 100 8.73 -7.61 4.09
C ASN A 100 10.03 -6.98 3.57
N ASP A 101 11.00 -7.81 3.17
CA ASP A 101 12.29 -7.31 2.68
C ASP A 101 12.14 -6.67 1.30
N GLU A 102 11.38 -7.27 0.39
CA GLU A 102 11.07 -6.69 -0.92
C GLU A 102 10.27 -5.38 -0.79
N PHE A 103 9.29 -5.35 0.11
CA PHE A 103 8.56 -4.12 0.43
C PHE A 103 9.50 -3.00 0.89
N LEU A 104 10.44 -3.31 1.80
CA LEU A 104 11.42 -2.33 2.27
C LEU A 104 12.35 -1.84 1.16
N ASP A 105 12.78 -2.73 0.28
CA ASP A 105 13.60 -2.38 -0.87
C ASP A 105 12.85 -1.45 -1.83
N LEU A 106 11.58 -1.74 -2.11
CA LEU A 106 10.72 -0.87 -2.92
C LEU A 106 10.50 0.48 -2.25
N ALA A 107 10.20 0.53 -0.96
CA ALA A 107 10.04 1.78 -0.22
C ALA A 107 11.33 2.64 -0.25
N MET A 108 12.49 2.01 -0.21
CA MET A 108 13.78 2.70 -0.36
C MET A 108 14.01 3.21 -1.78
N LYS A 109 13.61 2.48 -2.81
CA LYS A 109 13.67 2.95 -4.19
C LYS A 109 12.75 4.15 -4.39
N LEU A 110 11.53 4.10 -3.85
CA LEU A 110 10.59 5.23 -3.83
C LEU A 110 11.17 6.46 -3.13
N SER A 111 11.94 6.30 -2.06
CA SER A 111 12.57 7.44 -1.36
C SER A 111 13.58 8.19 -2.22
N LYS A 112 14.18 7.52 -3.20
CA LYS A 112 15.13 8.10 -4.15
C LYS A 112 14.46 8.62 -5.42
N ASN A 113 13.42 7.92 -5.86
CA ASN A 113 12.61 8.27 -7.02
C ASN A 113 11.14 7.96 -6.71
N PRO A 114 10.33 8.93 -6.29
CA PRO A 114 8.92 8.71 -5.95
C PRO A 114 8.07 8.18 -7.11
N ASP A 115 8.51 8.37 -8.35
CA ASP A 115 7.83 7.86 -9.54
C ASP A 115 8.29 6.45 -9.96
N PHE A 116 9.13 5.81 -9.15
CA PHE A 116 9.74 4.51 -9.49
C PHE A 116 8.71 3.41 -9.78
N LEU A 117 7.58 3.39 -9.08
CA LEU A 117 6.52 2.40 -9.25
C LEU A 117 5.42 2.86 -10.21
N LYS A 118 5.54 4.06 -10.80
CA LYS A 118 4.57 4.52 -11.78
C LYS A 118 4.60 3.61 -13.00
N THR A 119 3.56 2.87 -13.13
CA THR A 119 3.21 2.20 -14.36
C THR A 119 2.85 3.22 -15.44
N ASN A 120 2.86 2.81 -16.70
CA ASN A 120 2.72 3.62 -17.90
C ASN A 120 1.54 4.64 -17.84
N GLU A 121 1.38 5.44 -18.89
CA GLU A 121 0.31 6.44 -19.02
C GLU A 121 -1.11 5.84 -18.91
N PHE A 122 -1.24 4.54 -19.11
CA PHE A 122 -2.50 3.79 -19.19
C PHE A 122 -2.71 2.93 -17.94
N TRP A 123 -2.79 3.56 -16.76
CA TRP A 123 -3.08 2.88 -15.52
C TRP A 123 -4.59 2.68 -15.30
N GLY A 124 -4.95 1.70 -14.51
CA GLY A 124 -6.33 1.36 -14.22
C GLY A 124 -7.06 0.78 -15.46
N LEU A 125 -8.32 1.07 -15.57
CA LEU A 125 -9.18 0.61 -16.66
C LEU A 125 -9.24 1.57 -17.85
N HIS A 126 -8.20 2.38 -18.05
CA HIS A 126 -8.20 3.45 -19.07
C HIS A 126 -8.52 2.96 -20.49
N ASN A 127 -8.08 1.76 -20.84
CA ASN A 127 -8.28 1.18 -22.16
C ASN A 127 -9.50 0.23 -22.24
N ILE A 128 -10.28 0.12 -21.18
CA ILE A 128 -11.43 -0.76 -21.14
C ILE A 128 -12.70 0.07 -21.41
N ASN A 129 -13.38 -0.25 -22.49
CA ASN A 129 -14.71 0.30 -22.72
C ASN A 129 -15.68 -0.36 -21.72
N LEU A 130 -16.16 0.43 -20.76
CA LEU A 130 -17.09 -0.01 -19.72
C LEU A 130 -18.57 0.14 -20.15
N SER A 131 -18.85 0.18 -21.48
CA SER A 131 -20.22 0.27 -22.01
C SER A 131 -21.04 -0.97 -21.73
#